data_369181c9c01444d4c0f1e365d7fecdcb
#
_entry.id   369181c9c01444d4c0f1e365d7fecdcb
#
_cell.length_a   1.000
_cell.length_b   1.000
_cell.length_c   1.000
_cell.angle_alpha   90.00
_cell.angle_beta   90.00
_cell.angle_gamma   90.00
#
_symmetry.space_group_name_H-M   'P 1'
#
loop_
_entity.id
_entity.type
_entity.pdbx_description
1 polymer ?
#
loop_
_entity_poly.entity_id
_entity_poly.type
_entity_poly.pdbx_seq_one_letter_code
_entity_poly.pdbx_strand_id
1 'polypeptide(L)'
;SIVVTTTLTDLQTGAGKGFTGGGTLLPMADVIRMTSHAHHYSPASGRYPQAIFDHGTPLALYHTKRLASPAQRIMLFANDRGCTKPGCDAPAYHSQAHHVTAWTSTGRTDITELTLACGPDNRLAEKGWTTHKNTHGHTEWLPPPHLDHGQPRTNTFHHPERFLHNQDDDDKPD
;
A
#
# COMPACT_ATOMS: atom_id res chain seq x y z
N SER A 1 8.82 1.04 16.13
CA SER A 1 7.75 0.04 15.90
C SER A 1 8.05 -0.71 14.62
N ILE A 2 7.74 -2.00 14.60
CA ILE A 2 7.84 -2.85 13.40
C ILE A 2 6.41 -3.09 12.92
N VAL A 3 6.14 -2.85 11.65
CA VAL A 3 4.89 -3.22 10.99
C VAL A 3 5.14 -4.49 10.19
N VAL A 4 4.35 -5.53 10.44
CA VAL A 4 4.40 -6.79 9.70
C VAL A 4 3.02 -7.07 9.12
N THR A 5 2.98 -7.36 7.82
CA THR A 5 1.77 -7.73 7.09
C THR A 5 1.82 -9.24 6.81
N THR A 6 0.73 -9.95 7.08
CA THR A 6 0.59 -11.37 6.78
C THR A 6 -0.88 -11.68 6.49
N THR A 7 -1.15 -12.85 5.91
CA THR A 7 -2.53 -13.32 5.72
C THR A 7 -3.08 -13.90 7.03
N LEU A 8 -4.40 -13.84 7.20
CA LEU A 8 -5.05 -14.46 8.34
C LEU A 8 -4.84 -15.98 8.33
N THR A 9 -4.87 -16.60 7.16
CA THR A 9 -4.63 -18.03 6.97
C THR A 9 -3.23 -18.44 7.43
N ASP A 10 -2.19 -17.71 7.03
CA ASP A 10 -0.81 -18.00 7.45
C ASP A 10 -0.66 -17.84 8.97
N LEU A 11 -1.30 -16.80 9.55
CA LEU A 11 -1.27 -16.61 11.00
C LEU A 11 -1.98 -17.73 11.76
N GLN A 12 -3.14 -18.19 11.27
CA GLN A 12 -3.91 -19.27 11.88
C GLN A 12 -3.22 -20.63 11.79
N THR A 13 -2.58 -20.92 10.67
CA THR A 13 -1.87 -22.18 10.44
C THR A 13 -0.47 -22.19 11.06
N GLY A 14 0.05 -21.01 11.44
CA GLY A 14 1.44 -20.87 11.91
C GLY A 14 2.49 -21.11 10.81
N ALA A 15 2.05 -21.18 9.55
CA ALA A 15 2.89 -21.42 8.38
C ALA A 15 2.98 -20.16 7.50
N GLY A 16 3.94 -20.14 6.54
CA GLY A 16 4.11 -19.00 5.64
C GLY A 16 5.06 -17.94 6.18
N LYS A 17 4.91 -16.71 5.70
CA LYS A 17 5.81 -15.58 6.00
C LYS A 17 5.03 -14.29 6.19
N GLY A 18 5.55 -13.41 7.07
CA GLY A 18 5.12 -12.03 7.19
C GLY A 18 6.05 -11.11 6.43
N PHE A 19 5.50 -10.06 5.82
CA PHE A 19 6.25 -9.03 5.10
C PHE A 19 6.39 -7.79 5.98
N THR A 20 7.63 -7.36 6.24
CA THR A 20 7.89 -6.17 7.05
C THR A 20 7.79 -4.89 6.23
N GLY A 21 7.48 -3.77 6.89
CA GLY A 21 7.55 -2.44 6.25
C GLY A 21 8.94 -2.04 5.78
N GLY A 22 9.98 -2.79 6.17
CA GLY A 22 11.36 -2.66 5.68
C GLY A 22 11.68 -3.52 4.45
N GLY A 23 10.69 -4.26 3.90
CA GLY A 23 10.89 -5.11 2.72
C GLY A 23 11.43 -6.51 3.01
N THR A 24 11.52 -6.92 4.29
CA THR A 24 12.05 -8.23 4.69
C THR A 24 10.92 -9.23 4.90
N LEU A 25 11.13 -10.48 4.46
CA LEU A 25 10.25 -11.60 4.78
C LEU A 25 10.70 -12.26 6.09
N LEU A 26 9.76 -12.42 7.01
CA LEU A 26 9.97 -13.13 8.29
C LEU A 26 9.21 -14.45 8.28
N PRO A 27 9.82 -15.53 8.78
CA PRO A 27 9.11 -16.79 9.06
C PRO A 27 7.91 -16.54 10.00
N MET A 28 6.80 -17.24 9.81
CA MET A 28 5.61 -17.06 10.63
C MET A 28 5.86 -17.31 12.13
N ALA A 29 6.72 -18.25 12.47
CA ALA A 29 7.13 -18.51 13.86
C ALA A 29 7.73 -17.25 14.53
N ASP A 30 8.53 -16.48 13.80
CA ASP A 30 9.10 -15.22 14.31
C ASP A 30 8.05 -14.12 14.42
N VAL A 31 7.13 -14.05 13.45
CA VAL A 31 5.98 -13.12 13.49
C VAL A 31 5.14 -13.40 14.73
N ILE A 32 4.75 -14.65 14.97
CA ILE A 32 3.95 -15.05 16.14
C ILE A 32 4.69 -14.72 17.45
N ARG A 33 5.97 -15.00 17.55
CA ARG A 33 6.78 -14.69 18.73
C ARG A 33 6.82 -13.16 19.00
N MET A 34 6.90 -12.35 17.97
CA MET A 34 6.93 -10.88 18.09
C MET A 34 5.57 -10.28 18.44
N THR A 35 4.47 -10.96 18.12
CA THR A 35 3.11 -10.43 18.30
C THR A 35 2.56 -10.57 19.72
N SER A 36 3.19 -11.32 20.61
CA SER A 36 2.72 -11.49 21.99
C SER A 36 2.51 -10.17 22.75
N HIS A 37 3.20 -9.10 22.35
CA HIS A 37 3.08 -7.76 22.92
C HIS A 37 2.72 -6.68 21.89
N ALA A 38 2.26 -7.08 20.69
CA ALA A 38 2.00 -6.15 19.59
C ALA A 38 0.53 -5.70 19.54
N HIS A 39 0.31 -4.51 18.98
CA HIS A 39 -1.04 -4.08 18.59
C HIS A 39 -1.39 -4.75 17.25
N HIS A 40 -2.50 -5.47 17.22
CA HIS A 40 -3.01 -6.11 16.02
C HIS A 40 -3.99 -5.20 15.31
N TYR A 41 -3.73 -4.93 14.04
CA TYR A 41 -4.65 -4.25 13.13
C TYR A 41 -5.19 -5.28 12.14
N SER A 42 -6.42 -5.74 12.32
CA SER A 42 -7.08 -6.63 11.38
C SER A 42 -8.25 -5.89 10.73
N PRO A 43 -8.34 -5.86 9.40
CA PRO A 43 -9.52 -5.36 8.70
C PRO A 43 -10.79 -6.12 9.10
N ALA A 44 -10.64 -7.40 9.50
CA ALA A 44 -11.74 -8.29 9.91
C ALA A 44 -12.04 -8.27 11.42
N SER A 45 -11.26 -7.59 12.26
CA SER A 45 -11.33 -7.75 13.73
C SER A 45 -12.43 -6.94 14.43
N GLY A 46 -13.46 -6.48 13.73
CA GLY A 46 -14.64 -5.85 14.37
C GLY A 46 -14.38 -4.54 15.12
N ARG A 47 -13.15 -4.09 15.22
CA ARG A 47 -12.78 -2.80 15.85
C ARG A 47 -13.05 -1.61 14.91
N TYR A 48 -13.15 -1.91 13.62
CA TYR A 48 -13.62 -0.97 12.60
C TYR A 48 -14.82 -1.61 11.91
N PRO A 49 -15.90 -0.85 11.64
CA PRO A 49 -17.05 -1.38 10.91
C PRO A 49 -16.57 -1.98 9.58
N GLN A 50 -17.08 -3.16 9.22
CA GLN A 50 -16.74 -3.88 7.99
C GLN A 50 -16.98 -3.03 6.72
N ALA A 51 -17.81 -1.99 6.82
CA ALA A 51 -18.08 -1.00 5.78
C ALA A 51 -16.89 -0.05 5.48
N ILE A 52 -15.83 -0.06 6.30
CA ILE A 52 -14.64 0.78 6.09
C ILE A 52 -13.61 0.08 5.18
N PHE A 53 -13.78 -1.23 4.93
CA PHE A 53 -12.87 -2.00 4.09
C PHE A 53 -13.66 -2.77 3.04
N ASP A 54 -13.24 -2.64 1.79
CA ASP A 54 -13.70 -3.46 0.69
C ASP A 54 -12.53 -4.31 0.21
N HIS A 55 -12.68 -5.65 0.25
CA HIS A 55 -11.63 -6.61 -0.14
C HIS A 55 -10.24 -6.29 0.44
N GLY A 56 -10.22 -5.83 1.70
CA GLY A 56 -8.99 -5.45 2.40
C GLY A 56 -8.47 -4.04 2.08
N THR A 57 -9.13 -3.30 1.18
CA THR A 57 -8.79 -1.90 0.90
C THR A 57 -9.50 -0.98 1.89
N PRO A 58 -8.78 -0.06 2.58
CA PRO A 58 -9.43 0.89 3.49
C PRO A 58 -10.28 1.87 2.68
N LEU A 59 -11.59 1.94 2.99
CA LEU A 59 -12.54 2.82 2.31
C LEU A 59 -12.57 4.23 2.88
N ALA A 60 -12.33 4.39 4.18
CA ALA A 60 -12.29 5.69 4.82
C ALA A 60 -11.45 5.69 6.10
N LEU A 61 -10.48 6.56 6.17
CA LEU A 61 -9.76 6.93 7.38
C LEU A 61 -9.34 8.40 7.23
N TYR A 62 -10.24 9.28 7.66
CA TYR A 62 -10.12 10.71 7.46
C TYR A 62 -9.29 11.40 8.54
N HIS A 63 -8.51 12.42 8.13
CA HIS A 63 -7.74 13.27 9.03
C HIS A 63 -7.73 14.72 8.52
N THR A 64 -7.94 15.67 9.44
CA THR A 64 -8.02 17.11 9.10
C THR A 64 -6.66 17.80 8.97
N LYS A 65 -5.59 17.17 9.49
CA LYS A 65 -4.24 17.71 9.37
C LYS A 65 -3.59 17.26 8.06
N ARG A 66 -2.70 18.09 7.50
CA ARG A 66 -1.96 17.76 6.27
C ARG A 66 -1.13 16.47 6.41
N LEU A 67 -0.48 16.26 7.55
CA LEU A 67 0.32 15.06 7.75
C LEU A 67 -0.57 13.86 8.05
N ALA A 68 -0.31 12.75 7.36
CA ALA A 68 -0.98 11.50 7.63
C ALA A 68 -0.81 11.06 9.08
N SER A 69 -1.90 10.62 9.71
CA SER A 69 -1.91 10.09 11.07
C SER A 69 -1.11 8.78 11.18
N PRO A 70 -0.68 8.37 12.38
CA PRO A 70 -0.02 7.08 12.56
C PRO A 70 -0.85 5.89 12.05
N ALA A 71 -2.18 5.91 12.24
CA ALA A 71 -3.07 4.87 11.75
C ALA A 71 -3.09 4.82 10.21
N GLN A 72 -3.20 5.96 9.54
CA GLN A 72 -3.11 6.03 8.07
C GLN A 72 -1.77 5.52 7.56
N ARG A 73 -0.66 5.84 8.23
CA ARG A 73 0.66 5.33 7.85
C ARG A 73 0.76 3.81 7.97
N ILE A 74 0.22 3.23 9.05
CA ILE A 74 0.19 1.77 9.22
C ILE A 74 -0.62 1.13 8.09
N MET A 75 -1.77 1.71 7.74
CA MET A 75 -2.60 1.21 6.63
C MET A 75 -1.88 1.31 5.29
N LEU A 76 -1.20 2.42 5.02
CA LEU A 76 -0.38 2.57 3.80
C LEU A 76 0.76 1.55 3.76
N PHE A 77 1.43 1.28 4.88
CA PHE A 77 2.48 0.26 4.95
C PHE A 77 1.94 -1.13 4.64
N ALA A 78 0.75 -1.46 5.12
CA ALA A 78 0.11 -2.73 4.85
C ALA A 78 -0.37 -2.84 3.39
N ASN A 79 -0.93 -1.76 2.85
CA ASN A 79 -1.52 -1.74 1.52
C ASN A 79 -0.46 -1.61 0.41
N ASP A 80 0.40 -0.61 0.50
CA ASP A 80 1.35 -0.27 -0.57
C ASP A 80 2.68 -1.01 -0.44
N ARG A 81 3.08 -1.40 0.80
CA ARG A 81 4.32 -2.12 1.16
C ARG A 81 5.62 -1.40 0.77
N GLY A 82 5.54 -0.39 -0.08
CA GLY A 82 6.66 0.41 -0.56
C GLY A 82 6.23 1.54 -1.48
N CYS A 83 7.21 2.19 -2.10
CA CYS A 83 6.97 3.26 -3.05
C CYS A 83 6.13 2.76 -4.23
N THR A 84 5.04 3.46 -4.54
CA THR A 84 4.09 3.04 -5.60
C THR A 84 4.50 3.48 -6.99
N LYS A 85 5.58 4.25 -7.14
CA LYS A 85 6.09 4.64 -8.45
C LYS A 85 6.66 3.43 -9.19
N PRO A 86 6.28 3.20 -10.46
CA PRO A 86 6.80 2.09 -11.26
C PRO A 86 8.32 2.01 -11.26
N GLY A 87 8.85 0.81 -11.03
CA GLY A 87 10.28 0.52 -11.02
C GLY A 87 11.03 0.97 -9.76
N CYS A 88 10.33 1.46 -8.73
CA CYS A 88 10.95 1.82 -7.45
C CYS A 88 10.87 0.64 -6.46
N ASP A 89 12.02 0.29 -5.86
CA ASP A 89 12.17 -0.79 -4.88
C ASP A 89 12.18 -0.29 -3.42
N ALA A 90 12.03 1.03 -3.19
CA ALA A 90 12.08 1.62 -1.86
C ALA A 90 10.96 1.08 -0.96
N PRO A 91 11.29 0.42 0.17
CA PRO A 91 10.31 -0.16 1.07
C PRO A 91 9.53 0.91 1.83
N ALA A 92 8.44 0.50 2.48
CA ALA A 92 7.52 1.41 3.18
C ALA A 92 8.22 2.30 4.22
N TYR A 93 9.20 1.78 4.95
CA TYR A 93 9.93 2.57 5.96
C TYR A 93 10.81 3.69 5.37
N HIS A 94 11.17 3.59 4.09
CA HIS A 94 11.90 4.63 3.36
C HIS A 94 10.96 5.51 2.51
N SER A 95 9.65 5.33 2.68
CA SER A 95 8.62 6.06 1.93
C SER A 95 7.83 7.01 2.85
N GLN A 96 7.23 8.00 2.24
CA GLN A 96 6.41 9.03 2.87
C GLN A 96 4.97 8.89 2.38
N ALA A 97 4.01 9.31 3.20
CA ALA A 97 2.64 9.47 2.73
C ALA A 97 2.56 10.62 1.73
N HIS A 98 2.19 10.32 0.50
CA HIS A 98 1.99 11.24 -0.61
C HIS A 98 0.50 11.44 -0.85
N HIS A 99 0.06 12.68 -1.05
CA HIS A 99 -1.31 12.97 -1.45
C HIS A 99 -1.45 12.80 -2.96
N VAL A 100 -2.31 11.88 -3.36
CA VAL A 100 -2.62 11.59 -4.78
C VAL A 100 -3.18 12.84 -5.45
N THR A 101 -4.14 13.48 -4.80
CA THR A 101 -4.57 14.85 -5.14
C THR A 101 -3.93 15.83 -4.17
N ALA A 102 -3.33 16.89 -4.68
CA ALA A 102 -2.60 17.86 -3.86
C ALA A 102 -3.45 18.36 -2.68
N TRP A 103 -2.90 18.30 -1.47
CA TRP A 103 -3.60 18.75 -0.24
C TRP A 103 -4.09 20.18 -0.32
N THR A 104 -3.35 21.04 -1.01
CA THR A 104 -3.72 22.45 -1.23
C THR A 104 -5.04 22.62 -1.98
N SER A 105 -5.45 21.61 -2.74
CA SER A 105 -6.71 21.62 -3.49
C SER A 105 -7.87 21.03 -2.70
N THR A 106 -7.61 20.08 -1.79
CA THR A 106 -8.67 19.34 -1.08
C THR A 106 -8.83 19.77 0.38
N GLY A 107 -7.75 20.22 1.03
CA GLY A 107 -7.69 20.49 2.47
C GLY A 107 -7.91 19.24 3.33
N ARG A 108 -7.83 18.04 2.74
CA ARG A 108 -8.18 16.78 3.36
C ARG A 108 -7.03 15.78 3.27
N THR A 109 -6.93 14.93 4.27
CA THR A 109 -6.03 13.78 4.31
C THR A 109 -6.87 12.53 4.54
N ASP A 110 -7.38 11.96 3.45
CA ASP A 110 -8.13 10.70 3.44
C ASP A 110 -7.24 9.58 2.98
N ILE A 111 -7.38 8.38 3.58
CA ILE A 111 -6.57 7.21 3.22
C ILE A 111 -6.73 6.80 1.76
N THR A 112 -7.91 7.02 1.17
CA THR A 112 -8.20 6.74 -0.23
C THR A 112 -7.44 7.66 -1.19
N GLU A 113 -7.05 8.85 -0.71
CA GLU A 113 -6.29 9.86 -1.45
C GLU A 113 -4.80 9.88 -1.06
N LEU A 114 -4.35 8.87 -0.33
CA LEU A 114 -2.96 8.72 0.06
C LEU A 114 -2.31 7.52 -0.64
N THR A 115 -0.99 7.62 -0.81
CA THR A 115 -0.13 6.54 -1.29
C THR A 115 1.26 6.67 -0.69
N LEU A 116 2.09 5.62 -0.81
CA LEU A 116 3.50 5.71 -0.42
C LEU A 116 4.35 6.15 -1.61
N ALA A 117 5.22 7.14 -1.37
CA ALA A 117 6.26 7.55 -2.29
C ALA A 117 7.57 7.74 -1.54
N CYS A 118 8.69 7.26 -2.07
CA CYS A 118 10.01 7.56 -1.51
C CYS A 118 10.34 9.06 -1.66
N GLY A 119 11.30 9.57 -0.91
CA GLY A 119 11.63 11.00 -0.94
C GLY A 119 11.92 11.57 -2.33
N PRO A 120 12.74 10.92 -3.18
CA PRO A 120 12.95 11.32 -4.57
C PRO A 120 11.66 11.36 -5.38
N ASP A 121 10.85 10.31 -5.33
CA ASP A 121 9.63 10.20 -6.15
C ASP A 121 8.52 11.13 -5.64
N ASN A 122 8.41 11.34 -4.33
CA ASN A 122 7.46 12.29 -3.76
C ASN A 122 7.66 13.72 -4.34
N ARG A 123 8.91 14.08 -4.67
CA ARG A 123 9.22 15.37 -5.32
C ARG A 123 8.96 15.42 -6.82
N LEU A 124 8.61 14.29 -7.46
CA LEU A 124 8.29 14.29 -8.89
C LEU A 124 7.00 15.03 -9.21
N ALA A 125 6.07 15.12 -8.25
CA ALA A 125 4.87 15.94 -8.39
C ALA A 125 5.20 17.42 -8.71
N GLU A 126 6.31 17.94 -8.12
CA GLU A 126 6.82 19.27 -8.41
C GLU A 126 7.45 19.41 -9.82
N LYS A 127 7.72 18.27 -10.47
CA LYS A 127 8.35 18.18 -11.80
C LYS A 127 7.37 17.74 -12.90
N GLY A 128 6.09 17.93 -12.67
CA GLY A 128 5.04 17.67 -13.65
C GLY A 128 4.54 16.23 -13.71
N TRP A 129 4.97 15.36 -12.80
CA TRP A 129 4.34 14.04 -12.63
C TRP A 129 3.00 14.22 -11.89
N THR A 130 2.01 13.44 -12.30
CA THR A 130 0.71 13.39 -11.62
C THR A 130 0.41 11.98 -11.15
N THR A 131 -0.41 11.88 -10.12
CA THR A 131 -0.87 10.61 -9.57
C THR A 131 -2.39 10.57 -9.52
N HIS A 132 -2.97 9.38 -9.68
CA HIS A 132 -4.40 9.14 -9.43
C HIS A 132 -4.62 7.69 -8.97
N LYS A 133 -5.78 7.43 -8.38
CA LYS A 133 -6.23 6.06 -8.07
C LYS A 133 -7.01 5.51 -9.25
N ASN A 134 -6.67 4.29 -9.70
CA ASN A 134 -7.47 3.59 -10.70
C ASN A 134 -8.69 2.91 -10.04
N THR A 135 -9.50 2.24 -10.85
CA THR A 135 -10.73 1.55 -10.41
C THR A 135 -10.47 0.43 -9.39
N HIS A 136 -9.26 -0.10 -9.33
CA HIS A 136 -8.84 -1.11 -8.36
C HIS A 136 -8.20 -0.50 -7.10
N GLY A 137 -8.18 0.83 -6.96
CA GLY A 137 -7.56 1.54 -5.84
C GLY A 137 -6.03 1.61 -5.88
N HIS A 138 -5.40 1.14 -6.95
CA HIS A 138 -3.95 1.26 -7.11
C HIS A 138 -3.57 2.67 -7.60
N THR A 139 -2.43 3.15 -7.11
CA THR A 139 -1.91 4.44 -7.55
C THR A 139 -1.21 4.30 -8.90
N GLU A 140 -1.64 5.10 -9.86
CA GLU A 140 -0.99 5.26 -11.14
C GLU A 140 -0.18 6.55 -11.17
N TRP A 141 1.00 6.47 -11.75
CA TRP A 141 1.93 7.58 -11.94
C TRP A 141 2.01 7.95 -13.42
N LEU A 142 1.62 9.18 -13.73
CA LEU A 142 1.63 9.71 -15.08
C LEU A 142 2.82 10.66 -15.23
N PRO A 143 3.78 10.34 -16.11
CA PRO A 143 4.88 11.25 -16.42
C PRO A 143 4.37 12.46 -17.20
N PRO A 144 5.13 13.56 -17.21
CA PRO A 144 4.88 14.65 -18.13
C PRO A 144 5.04 14.17 -19.59
N PRO A 145 4.35 14.77 -20.58
CA PRO A 145 4.26 14.27 -21.94
C PRO A 145 5.61 13.96 -22.61
N HIS A 146 6.65 14.76 -22.34
CA HIS A 146 7.98 14.57 -22.91
C HIS A 146 8.75 13.35 -22.34
N LEU A 147 8.29 12.77 -21.24
CA LEU A 147 8.82 11.57 -20.60
C LEU A 147 7.88 10.37 -20.75
N ASP A 148 6.77 10.54 -21.44
CA ASP A 148 5.79 9.47 -21.63
C ASP A 148 6.15 8.63 -22.85
N HIS A 149 6.55 7.38 -22.61
CA HIS A 149 6.89 6.39 -23.62
C HIS A 149 5.95 5.17 -23.57
N GLY A 150 4.80 5.28 -22.89
CA GLY A 150 3.90 4.15 -22.66
C GLY A 150 4.39 3.16 -21.59
N GLN A 151 5.29 3.59 -20.71
CA GLN A 151 5.81 2.78 -19.61
C GLN A 151 4.70 2.40 -18.61
N PRO A 152 4.91 1.32 -17.80
CA PRO A 152 3.97 0.94 -16.76
C PRO A 152 3.60 2.12 -15.84
N ARG A 153 2.34 2.18 -15.40
CA ARG A 153 1.81 3.24 -14.54
C ARG A 153 1.74 2.84 -13.08
N THR A 154 1.70 1.55 -12.79
CA THR A 154 1.63 0.98 -11.43
C THR A 154 2.91 0.25 -11.09
N ASN A 155 3.25 0.23 -9.79
CA ASN A 155 4.38 -0.55 -9.31
C ASN A 155 3.92 -1.94 -8.85
N THR A 156 4.49 -2.98 -9.41
CA THR A 156 4.25 -4.38 -9.04
C THR A 156 5.36 -4.96 -8.17
N PHE A 157 6.47 -4.25 -7.98
CA PHE A 157 7.64 -4.74 -7.23
C PHE A 157 7.29 -5.22 -5.82
N HIS A 158 6.47 -4.45 -5.10
CA HIS A 158 6.08 -4.77 -3.73
C HIS A 158 4.89 -5.73 -3.63
N HIS A 159 4.34 -6.17 -4.77
CA HIS A 159 3.15 -7.02 -4.89
C HIS A 159 3.37 -8.14 -5.90
N PRO A 160 4.37 -9.01 -5.70
CA PRO A 160 4.68 -10.09 -6.65
C PRO A 160 3.52 -11.10 -6.80
N GLU A 161 2.63 -11.19 -5.80
CA GLU A 161 1.45 -12.05 -5.85
C GLU A 161 0.49 -11.68 -6.99
N ARG A 162 0.52 -10.46 -7.48
CA ARG A 162 -0.35 -10.02 -8.59
C ARG A 162 -0.01 -10.70 -9.91
N PHE A 163 1.21 -11.20 -10.05
CA PHE A 163 1.60 -11.98 -11.24
C PHE A 163 1.08 -13.43 -11.18
N LEU A 164 0.77 -13.93 -9.98
CA LEU A 164 0.31 -15.31 -9.81
C LEU A 164 -1.19 -15.48 -10.12
N HIS A 165 -1.97 -14.42 -9.98
CA HIS A 165 -3.42 -14.47 -10.22
C HIS A 165 -3.82 -14.28 -11.69
N ASN A 166 -2.93 -13.78 -12.54
CA ASN A 166 -3.22 -13.58 -13.95
C ASN A 166 -3.07 -14.86 -14.79
N GLN A 167 -2.66 -16.00 -14.21
CA GLN A 167 -2.51 -17.26 -14.92
C GLN A 167 -3.78 -18.14 -14.91
N ASP A 168 -4.72 -17.86 -14.00
CA ASP A 168 -5.90 -18.72 -13.83
C ASP A 168 -7.12 -18.25 -14.67
N ASP A 169 -7.09 -17.03 -15.23
CA ASP A 169 -8.19 -16.49 -16.03
C ASP A 169 -8.09 -16.79 -17.54
N ASP A 170 -6.92 -17.18 -18.02
CA ASP A 170 -6.70 -17.47 -19.46
C ASP A 170 -7.02 -18.94 -19.84
N ASP A 171 -7.30 -19.83 -18.88
CA ASP A 171 -7.58 -21.26 -19.12
C ASP A 171 -9.08 -21.62 -18.98
N LYS A 172 -10.02 -20.68 -19.17
CA LYS A 172 -11.43 -21.01 -19.34
C LYS A 172 -11.70 -21.30 -20.84
N PRO A 173 -11.94 -22.56 -21.22
CA PRO A 173 -12.45 -22.88 -22.55
C PRO A 173 -13.89 -22.35 -22.70
N ASP A 174 -14.17 -21.75 -23.85
CA ASP A 174 -15.50 -21.35 -24.33
C ASP A 174 -16.53 -22.51 -24.34
#